data_4db4af673abdaecf3941f2a0da3d7d9a
#
_entry.id   4db4af673abdaecf3941f2a0da3d7d9a
#
_cell.length_a   1.000
_cell.length_b   1.000
_cell.length_c   1.000
_cell.angle_alpha   90.00
_cell.angle_beta   90.00
_cell.angle_gamma   90.00
#
_symmetry.space_group_name_H-M   'P 1'
#
loop_
_entity.id
_entity.type
_entity.pdbx_description
1 polymer ?
#
loop_
_entity_poly.entity_id
_entity_poly.type
_entity_poly.pdbx_seq_one_letter_code
_entity_poly.pdbx_strand_id
1 'polypeptide(L)'
;LWYKRSFSVPQAWKGRNVLLNFGAVDRISSVFVNGKKVGTHTGGYDAFSLNITDYLKSGENVLVVGAYDPNDGRAASGKNGSRGDYIFTSGIWQTVWLEPVEKQYISQIKLVPDLKNNRLEVIAYTEDKELKVTAIADNGTSEVARTEGNSNMSFYLPIRKPRLWSPDDPFLYGLK
;
A
#
# COMPACT_ATOMS: atom_id res chain seq x y z
N LEU A 1 -21.54 -6.79 -6.49
CA LEU A 1 -20.77 -7.68 -7.37
C LEU A 1 -20.02 -8.72 -6.56
N TRP A 2 -19.79 -9.92 -7.15
CA TRP A 2 -18.98 -10.97 -6.55
C TRP A 2 -17.94 -11.43 -7.56
N TYR A 3 -16.69 -11.50 -7.09
CA TYR A 3 -15.55 -12.00 -7.85
C TYR A 3 -15.07 -13.29 -7.22
N LYS A 4 -14.66 -14.25 -8.04
CA LYS A 4 -14.04 -15.50 -7.59
C LYS A 4 -12.84 -15.82 -8.46
N ARG A 5 -11.71 -16.16 -7.83
CA ARG A 5 -10.49 -16.57 -8.53
C ARG A 5 -9.75 -17.66 -7.76
N SER A 6 -9.26 -18.66 -8.47
CA SER A 6 -8.27 -19.60 -7.94
C SER A 6 -6.85 -19.04 -8.12
N PHE A 7 -5.98 -19.32 -7.17
CA PHE A 7 -4.57 -18.94 -7.22
C PHE A 7 -3.71 -19.91 -6.43
N SER A 8 -2.41 -19.93 -6.73
CA SER A 8 -1.40 -20.67 -5.98
C SER A 8 -0.31 -19.73 -5.49
N VAL A 9 0.25 -20.02 -4.32
CA VAL A 9 1.37 -19.26 -3.77
C VAL A 9 2.67 -19.99 -4.14
N PRO A 10 3.68 -19.28 -4.71
CA PRO A 10 4.97 -19.89 -5.04
C PRO A 10 5.63 -20.55 -3.82
N GLN A 11 6.22 -21.72 -4.02
CA GLN A 11 6.94 -22.45 -2.96
C GLN A 11 8.09 -21.61 -2.35
N ALA A 12 8.71 -20.72 -3.14
CA ALA A 12 9.76 -19.81 -2.68
C ALA A 12 9.30 -18.81 -1.61
N TRP A 13 7.98 -18.65 -1.39
CA TRP A 13 7.41 -17.76 -0.37
C TRP A 13 7.14 -18.45 0.97
N LYS A 14 7.50 -19.74 1.08
CA LYS A 14 7.30 -20.52 2.31
C LYS A 14 8.02 -19.87 3.50
N GLY A 15 7.28 -19.67 4.59
CA GLY A 15 7.80 -19.06 5.82
C GLY A 15 7.75 -17.53 5.87
N ARG A 16 7.35 -16.89 4.76
CA ARG A 16 7.07 -15.44 4.69
C ARG A 16 5.60 -15.15 4.91
N ASN A 17 5.28 -13.93 5.29
CA ASN A 17 3.92 -13.43 5.24
C ASN A 17 3.51 -13.16 3.78
N VAL A 18 2.24 -13.36 3.48
CA VAL A 18 1.68 -13.08 2.16
C VAL A 18 0.59 -12.02 2.31
N LEU A 19 0.82 -10.88 1.69
CA LEU A 19 -0.15 -9.80 1.60
C LEU A 19 -0.97 -9.93 0.33
N LEU A 20 -2.28 -9.75 0.46
CA LEU A 20 -3.21 -9.56 -0.64
C LEU A 20 -3.51 -8.06 -0.72
N ASN A 21 -3.08 -7.44 -1.80
CA ASN A 21 -3.16 -6.01 -2.01
C ASN A 21 -4.24 -5.68 -3.04
N PHE A 22 -4.96 -4.60 -2.80
CA PHE A 22 -5.95 -4.01 -3.70
C PHE A 22 -5.58 -2.55 -3.96
N GLY A 23 -5.47 -2.17 -5.21
CA GLY A 23 -5.27 -0.76 -5.58
C GLY A 23 -6.52 0.09 -5.28
N ALA A 24 -7.70 -0.41 -5.61
CA ALA A 24 -8.98 0.16 -5.18
C ALA A 24 -10.15 -0.78 -5.48
N VAL A 25 -11.18 -0.73 -4.64
CA VAL A 25 -12.46 -1.43 -4.80
C VAL A 25 -13.59 -0.48 -4.45
N ASP A 26 -14.47 -0.19 -5.40
CA ASP A 26 -15.63 0.67 -5.20
C ASP A 26 -16.84 -0.16 -4.75
N ARG A 27 -17.33 0.01 -3.58
CA ARG A 27 -16.98 0.91 -2.47
C ARG A 27 -16.69 0.13 -1.17
N ILE A 28 -17.61 -0.77 -0.77
CA ILE A 28 -17.47 -1.61 0.43
C ILE A 28 -17.10 -3.01 -0.01
N SER A 29 -15.90 -3.44 0.35
CA SER A 29 -15.42 -4.76 0.01
C SER A 29 -15.45 -5.72 1.20
N SER A 30 -15.77 -6.98 0.91
CA SER A 30 -15.62 -8.10 1.85
C SER A 30 -14.76 -9.16 1.17
N VAL A 31 -13.67 -9.54 1.81
CA VAL A 31 -12.65 -10.44 1.25
C VAL A 31 -12.64 -11.76 1.99
N PHE A 32 -12.66 -12.86 1.22
CA PHE A 32 -12.63 -14.22 1.75
C PHE A 32 -11.53 -15.03 1.04
N VAL A 33 -10.79 -15.81 1.81
CA VAL A 33 -9.82 -16.78 1.31
C VAL A 33 -10.19 -18.16 1.83
N ASN A 34 -10.32 -19.12 0.93
CA ASN A 34 -10.70 -20.51 1.26
C ASN A 34 -11.99 -20.60 2.10
N GLY A 35 -12.98 -19.73 1.83
CA GLY A 35 -14.26 -19.68 2.53
C GLY A 35 -14.23 -18.95 3.87
N LYS A 36 -13.08 -18.51 4.36
CA LYS A 36 -12.94 -17.74 5.60
C LYS A 36 -12.86 -16.25 5.30
N LYS A 37 -13.59 -15.43 6.05
CA LYS A 37 -13.52 -13.98 5.94
C LYS A 37 -12.17 -13.47 6.46
N VAL A 38 -11.44 -12.75 5.63
CA VAL A 38 -10.15 -12.14 5.96
C VAL A 38 -10.32 -10.72 6.46
N GLY A 39 -11.17 -9.93 5.79
CA GLY A 39 -11.37 -8.55 6.16
C GLY A 39 -12.44 -7.85 5.34
N THR A 40 -12.64 -6.58 5.67
CA THR A 40 -13.49 -5.62 4.94
C THR A 40 -12.72 -4.31 4.77
N HIS A 41 -13.05 -3.58 3.70
CA HIS A 41 -12.56 -2.22 3.49
C HIS A 41 -13.71 -1.35 3.00
N THR A 42 -13.70 -0.07 3.37
CA THR A 42 -14.64 0.94 2.89
C THR A 42 -13.87 2.13 2.35
N GLY A 43 -14.06 2.43 1.09
CA GLY A 43 -13.39 3.49 0.35
C GLY A 43 -13.25 3.08 -1.12
N GLY A 44 -13.67 3.95 -2.05
CA GLY A 44 -13.66 3.61 -3.48
C GLY A 44 -12.33 3.93 -4.19
N TYR A 45 -11.44 4.66 -3.53
CA TYR A 45 -10.20 5.19 -4.12
C TYR A 45 -8.93 4.81 -3.38
N ASP A 46 -9.07 4.29 -2.15
CA ASP A 46 -7.95 3.98 -1.29
C ASP A 46 -7.43 2.57 -1.54
N ALA A 47 -6.12 2.42 -1.61
CA ALA A 47 -5.47 1.12 -1.61
C ALA A 47 -5.51 0.51 -0.21
N PHE A 48 -5.63 -0.81 -0.15
CA PHE A 48 -5.57 -1.54 1.11
C PHE A 48 -4.91 -2.91 0.95
N SER A 49 -4.38 -3.43 2.05
CA SER A 49 -3.67 -4.71 2.13
C SER A 49 -4.24 -5.56 3.25
N LEU A 50 -4.31 -6.86 3.01
CA LEU A 50 -4.74 -7.85 4.00
C LEU A 50 -3.69 -8.95 4.11
N ASN A 51 -3.23 -9.25 5.32
CA ASN A 51 -2.38 -10.41 5.54
C ASN A 51 -3.23 -11.68 5.47
N ILE A 52 -2.97 -12.51 4.47
CA ILE A 52 -3.72 -13.73 4.21
C ILE A 52 -2.97 -15.01 4.62
N THR A 53 -1.81 -14.89 5.24
CA THR A 53 -0.89 -16.01 5.55
C THR A 53 -1.60 -17.17 6.24
N ASP A 54 -2.37 -16.90 7.29
CA ASP A 54 -3.06 -17.92 8.10
C ASP A 54 -4.30 -18.52 7.42
N TYR A 55 -4.69 -17.98 6.28
CA TYR A 55 -5.84 -18.44 5.48
C TYR A 55 -5.42 -19.34 4.31
N LEU A 56 -4.10 -19.38 4.02
CA LEU A 56 -3.55 -20.15 2.90
C LEU A 56 -3.48 -21.64 3.21
N LYS A 57 -3.61 -22.45 2.18
CA LYS A 57 -3.35 -23.90 2.19
C LYS A 57 -2.34 -24.26 1.10
N SER A 58 -1.76 -25.42 1.18
CA SER A 58 -0.92 -25.97 0.11
C SER A 58 -1.72 -26.16 -1.18
N GLY A 59 -1.12 -25.85 -2.31
CA GLY A 59 -1.73 -25.97 -3.63
C GLY A 59 -2.67 -24.82 -3.97
N GLU A 60 -3.81 -25.14 -4.55
CA GLU A 60 -4.79 -24.16 -5.02
C GLU A 60 -5.57 -23.53 -3.87
N ASN A 61 -5.64 -22.21 -3.87
CA ASN A 61 -6.42 -21.38 -2.96
C ASN A 61 -7.54 -20.68 -3.74
N VAL A 62 -8.62 -20.32 -3.06
CA VAL A 62 -9.77 -19.63 -3.66
C VAL A 62 -9.95 -18.27 -2.97
N LEU A 63 -9.87 -17.21 -3.76
CA LEU A 63 -10.21 -15.85 -3.36
C LEU A 63 -11.65 -15.56 -3.78
N VAL A 64 -12.44 -14.99 -2.87
CA VAL A 64 -13.76 -14.43 -3.16
C VAL A 64 -13.81 -13.01 -2.63
N VAL A 65 -14.24 -12.07 -3.47
CA VAL A 65 -14.40 -10.66 -3.09
C VAL A 65 -15.82 -10.23 -3.41
N GLY A 66 -16.55 -9.77 -2.39
CA GLY A 66 -17.81 -9.07 -2.55
C GLY A 66 -17.55 -7.56 -2.60
N ALA A 67 -18.06 -6.86 -3.59
CA ALA A 67 -18.06 -5.41 -3.68
C ALA A 67 -19.50 -4.92 -3.67
N TYR A 68 -19.83 -4.09 -2.68
CA TYR A 68 -21.13 -3.46 -2.52
C TYR A 68 -20.98 -1.95 -2.67
N ASP A 69 -21.70 -1.38 -3.59
CA ASP A 69 -21.80 0.06 -3.81
C ASP A 69 -23.29 0.40 -3.99
N PRO A 70 -23.89 1.15 -3.07
CA PRO A 70 -25.33 1.43 -3.09
C PRO A 70 -25.76 2.33 -4.26
N ASN A 71 -24.86 3.12 -4.87
CA ASN A 71 -25.17 4.04 -5.97
C ASN A 71 -26.44 4.90 -5.73
N ASP A 72 -26.75 5.23 -4.47
CA ASP A 72 -27.98 5.90 -4.06
C ASP A 72 -27.87 7.44 -4.00
N GLY A 73 -26.72 7.98 -4.43
CA GLY A 73 -26.44 9.42 -4.42
C GLY A 73 -26.22 10.04 -3.05
N ARG A 74 -26.32 9.25 -1.97
CA ARG A 74 -26.17 9.73 -0.60
C ARG A 74 -24.75 9.62 -0.06
N ALA A 75 -23.97 8.76 -0.66
CA ALA A 75 -22.58 8.60 -0.29
C ALA A 75 -21.68 9.40 -1.24
N ALA A 76 -20.60 9.95 -0.73
CA ALA A 76 -19.53 10.54 -1.53
C ALA A 76 -18.75 9.44 -2.27
N SER A 77 -19.43 8.65 -3.09
CA SER A 77 -18.90 7.51 -3.82
C SER A 77 -18.25 7.90 -5.16
N GLY A 78 -18.22 9.21 -5.47
CA GLY A 78 -17.43 9.78 -6.56
C GLY A 78 -17.79 9.40 -7.99
N LYS A 79 -18.47 8.31 -8.21
CA LYS A 79 -18.82 7.77 -9.54
C LYS A 79 -20.32 7.49 -9.70
N ASN A 80 -21.15 8.24 -8.97
CA ASN A 80 -22.58 8.13 -9.15
C ASN A 80 -23.03 9.03 -10.30
N GLY A 81 -23.54 8.45 -11.35
CA GLY A 81 -24.04 9.12 -12.55
C GLY A 81 -25.34 9.90 -12.36
N SER A 82 -25.57 10.52 -11.20
CA SER A 82 -26.84 11.14 -10.84
C SER A 82 -27.27 12.32 -11.74
N ARG A 83 -26.40 12.79 -12.65
CA ARG A 83 -26.67 13.89 -13.57
C ARG A 83 -26.24 13.67 -15.03
N GLY A 84 -26.05 12.43 -15.45
CA GLY A 84 -25.73 12.12 -16.84
C GLY A 84 -24.25 12.25 -17.25
N ASP A 85 -23.36 12.64 -16.31
CA ASP A 85 -21.97 12.85 -16.62
C ASP A 85 -21.15 11.54 -16.62
N TYR A 86 -21.58 10.55 -15.82
CA TYR A 86 -20.89 9.26 -15.68
C TYR A 86 -21.87 8.09 -15.62
N ILE A 87 -21.46 6.94 -16.14
CA ILE A 87 -22.15 5.67 -15.92
C ILE A 87 -21.76 5.17 -14.52
N PHE A 88 -22.73 4.63 -13.78
CA PHE A 88 -22.47 3.98 -12.49
C PHE A 88 -21.45 2.85 -12.66
N THR A 89 -20.38 2.90 -11.91
CA THR A 89 -19.35 1.87 -11.90
C THR A 89 -19.11 1.43 -10.48
N SER A 90 -18.99 0.12 -10.27
CA SER A 90 -18.77 -0.49 -8.95
C SER A 90 -17.80 -1.65 -9.09
N GLY A 91 -17.13 -1.98 -8.00
CA GLY A 91 -16.30 -3.17 -7.92
C GLY A 91 -14.81 -2.91 -7.98
N ILE A 92 -14.05 -3.94 -8.32
CA ILE A 92 -12.58 -3.87 -8.42
C ILE A 92 -12.21 -3.12 -9.71
N TRP A 93 -11.60 -1.95 -9.58
CA TRP A 93 -11.22 -1.13 -10.74
C TRP A 93 -9.73 -0.85 -10.84
N GLN A 94 -8.96 -1.28 -9.83
CA GLN A 94 -7.50 -1.25 -9.87
C GLN A 94 -6.91 -2.64 -9.61
N THR A 95 -5.60 -2.77 -9.79
CA THR A 95 -4.86 -4.03 -9.69
C THR A 95 -5.06 -4.71 -8.34
N VAL A 96 -5.18 -6.05 -8.39
CA VAL A 96 -5.12 -6.94 -7.22
C VAL A 96 -3.89 -7.81 -7.36
N TRP A 97 -3.03 -7.87 -6.33
CA TRP A 97 -1.79 -8.66 -6.40
C TRP A 97 -1.43 -9.28 -5.05
N LEU A 98 -0.57 -10.29 -5.10
CA LEU A 98 0.03 -10.91 -3.92
C LEU A 98 1.47 -10.41 -3.76
N GLU A 99 1.89 -10.24 -2.51
CA GLU A 99 3.24 -9.80 -2.17
C GLU A 99 3.79 -10.62 -0.99
N PRO A 100 4.95 -11.28 -1.14
CA PRO A 100 5.61 -11.92 -0.02
C PRO A 100 6.42 -10.89 0.77
N VAL A 101 6.19 -10.79 2.05
CA VAL A 101 6.95 -9.90 2.94
C VAL A 101 7.60 -10.72 4.06
N GLU A 102 8.67 -10.21 4.63
CA GLU A 102 9.28 -10.81 5.82
C GLU A 102 8.30 -10.73 7.00
N LYS A 103 8.56 -11.46 8.08
CA LYS A 103 7.73 -11.36 9.29
C LYS A 103 7.74 -9.94 9.87
N GLN A 104 8.89 -9.27 9.78
CA GLN A 104 9.04 -7.87 10.11
C GLN A 104 9.24 -7.09 8.82
N TYR A 105 8.34 -6.18 8.51
CA TYR A 105 8.38 -5.36 7.29
C TYR A 105 7.85 -3.96 7.56
N ILE A 106 8.24 -3.03 6.71
CA ILE A 106 7.69 -1.66 6.70
C ILE A 106 6.36 -1.71 5.94
N SER A 107 5.26 -1.48 6.63
CA SER A 107 3.92 -1.49 6.04
C SER A 107 3.58 -0.17 5.32
N GLN A 108 4.16 0.93 5.79
CA GLN A 108 3.94 2.26 5.23
C GLN A 108 5.12 3.17 5.56
N ILE A 109 5.37 4.14 4.69
CA ILE A 109 6.30 5.24 4.97
C ILE A 109 5.56 6.58 4.84
N LYS A 110 5.89 7.52 5.73
CA LYS A 110 5.51 8.92 5.60
C LYS A 110 6.78 9.76 5.42
N LEU A 111 6.78 10.57 4.38
CA LEU A 111 7.90 11.42 3.99
C LEU A 111 7.45 12.87 3.93
N VAL A 112 8.11 13.75 4.67
CA VAL A 112 7.81 15.19 4.65
C VAL A 112 9.09 15.98 4.41
N PRO A 113 9.27 16.61 3.24
CA PRO A 113 10.42 17.47 2.98
C PRO A 113 10.40 18.72 3.86
N ASP A 114 11.49 18.96 4.60
CA ASP A 114 11.74 20.18 5.35
C ASP A 114 12.85 20.98 4.63
N LEU A 115 12.44 21.77 3.63
CA LEU A 115 13.36 22.52 2.78
C LEU A 115 14.14 23.58 3.56
N LYS A 116 13.52 24.16 4.59
CA LYS A 116 14.16 25.18 5.42
C LYS A 116 15.41 24.65 6.13
N ASN A 117 15.36 23.39 6.55
CA ASN A 117 16.43 22.73 7.29
C ASN A 117 17.22 21.73 6.42
N ASN A 118 16.98 21.67 5.12
CA ASN A 118 17.63 20.75 4.19
C ASN A 118 17.59 19.29 4.66
N ARG A 119 16.41 18.79 5.03
CA ARG A 119 16.23 17.44 5.53
C ARG A 119 14.90 16.86 5.10
N LEU A 120 14.81 15.54 5.13
CA LEU A 120 13.57 14.77 4.97
C LEU A 120 13.16 14.24 6.34
N GLU A 121 11.95 14.51 6.77
CA GLU A 121 11.32 13.79 7.88
C GLU A 121 10.82 12.45 7.38
N VAL A 122 11.18 11.38 8.09
CA VAL A 122 10.84 10.00 7.75
C VAL A 122 10.13 9.36 8.93
N ILE A 123 9.00 8.71 8.65
CA ILE A 123 8.36 7.78 9.58
C ILE A 123 8.17 6.47 8.83
N ALA A 124 8.77 5.39 9.31
CA ALA A 124 8.56 4.04 8.82
C ALA A 124 7.62 3.29 9.77
N TYR A 125 6.44 2.92 9.29
CA TYR A 125 5.46 2.19 10.08
C TYR A 125 5.69 0.69 9.99
N THR A 126 5.68 0.02 11.14
CA THR A 126 5.79 -1.44 11.27
C THR A 126 4.78 -1.93 12.30
N GLU A 127 4.40 -3.21 12.25
CA GLU A 127 3.55 -3.82 13.28
C GLU A 127 4.29 -3.94 14.62
N ASP A 128 5.57 -4.29 14.56
CA ASP A 128 6.44 -4.37 15.74
C ASP A 128 6.87 -2.97 16.19
N LYS A 129 6.92 -2.80 17.50
CA LYS A 129 7.39 -1.54 18.10
C LYS A 129 8.93 -1.53 18.16
N GLU A 130 9.49 -0.36 17.83
CA GLU A 130 10.92 -0.06 18.08
C GLU A 130 11.95 -0.86 17.26
N LEU A 131 11.62 -1.19 16.01
CA LEU A 131 12.63 -1.69 15.08
C LEU A 131 13.58 -0.56 14.67
N LYS A 132 14.88 -0.88 14.55
CA LYS A 132 15.83 0.03 13.91
C LYS A 132 15.59 0.10 12.44
N VAL A 133 15.49 1.31 11.92
CA VAL A 133 15.29 1.62 10.51
C VAL A 133 16.42 2.52 10.03
N THR A 134 17.04 2.12 8.92
CA THR A 134 18.03 2.95 8.23
C THR A 134 17.37 3.59 7.00
N ALA A 135 17.45 4.90 6.90
CA ALA A 135 17.04 5.65 5.71
C ALA A 135 18.28 6.11 4.95
N ILE A 136 18.32 5.85 3.65
CA ILE A 136 19.44 6.17 2.77
C ILE A 136 18.89 6.93 1.55
N ALA A 137 19.40 8.14 1.31
CA ALA A 137 19.15 8.85 0.07
C ALA A 137 20.31 8.64 -0.91
N ASP A 138 20.00 8.41 -2.18
CA ASP A 138 20.96 8.36 -3.27
C ASP A 138 20.58 9.31 -4.43
N ASN A 139 21.56 9.69 -5.24
CA ASN A 139 21.38 10.55 -6.41
C ASN A 139 21.35 9.78 -7.73
N GLY A 140 21.08 8.48 -7.66
CA GLY A 140 21.10 7.56 -8.81
C GLY A 140 22.47 6.91 -9.05
N THR A 141 23.56 7.48 -8.52
CA THR A 141 24.93 6.96 -8.70
C THR A 141 25.63 6.67 -7.37
N SER A 142 25.33 7.43 -6.34
CA SER A 142 25.98 7.33 -5.02
C SER A 142 25.04 7.69 -3.89
N GLU A 143 25.31 7.14 -2.72
CA GLU A 143 24.69 7.56 -1.47
C GLU A 143 25.07 8.99 -1.14
N VAL A 144 24.08 9.84 -0.85
CA VAL A 144 24.29 11.25 -0.50
C VAL A 144 23.97 11.56 0.96
N ALA A 145 23.16 10.72 1.58
CA ALA A 145 22.82 10.85 3.00
C ALA A 145 22.38 9.51 3.58
N ARG A 146 22.65 9.33 4.87
CA ARG A 146 22.24 8.17 5.67
C ARG A 146 21.89 8.62 7.08
N THR A 147 20.85 8.01 7.64
CA THR A 147 20.51 8.18 9.05
C THR A 147 19.81 6.93 9.58
N GLU A 148 19.75 6.80 10.89
CA GLU A 148 19.01 5.73 11.56
C GLU A 148 17.97 6.32 12.51
N GLY A 149 16.86 5.62 12.65
CA GLY A 149 15.79 5.95 13.59
C GLY A 149 15.07 4.71 14.09
N ASN A 150 14.06 4.90 14.91
CA ASN A 150 13.17 3.82 15.32
C ASN A 150 11.91 3.83 14.47
N SER A 151 11.37 2.64 14.19
CA SER A 151 10.07 2.53 13.54
C SER A 151 8.98 3.21 14.37
N ASN A 152 7.89 3.61 13.70
CA ASN A 152 6.74 4.30 14.30
C ASN A 152 7.06 5.64 14.97
N MET A 153 8.28 6.15 14.79
CA MET A 153 8.73 7.45 15.29
C MET A 153 9.32 8.29 14.15
N SER A 154 9.17 9.60 14.27
CA SER A 154 9.77 10.55 13.34
C SER A 154 11.28 10.64 13.55
N PHE A 155 12.05 10.58 12.47
CA PHE A 155 13.47 10.87 12.43
C PHE A 155 13.84 11.62 11.16
N TYR A 156 15.05 12.21 11.10
CA TYR A 156 15.43 13.12 10.04
C TYR A 156 16.62 12.61 9.24
N LEU A 157 16.50 12.68 7.91
CA LEU A 157 17.56 12.40 6.96
C LEU A 157 18.06 13.75 6.40
N PRO A 158 19.22 14.27 6.87
CA PRO A 158 19.76 15.53 6.40
C PRO A 158 20.43 15.34 5.03
N ILE A 159 20.08 16.19 4.06
CA ILE A 159 20.70 16.22 2.72
C ILE A 159 21.40 17.54 2.52
N ARG A 160 22.73 17.52 2.55
CA ARG A 160 23.53 18.74 2.37
C ARG A 160 23.39 19.30 0.94
N LYS A 161 23.01 20.58 0.83
CA LYS A 161 22.82 21.28 -0.45
C LYS A 161 21.95 20.46 -1.41
N PRO A 162 20.67 20.21 -1.05
CA PRO A 162 19.81 19.37 -1.87
C PRO A 162 19.60 20.02 -3.24
N ARG A 163 19.63 19.20 -4.29
CA ARG A 163 19.14 19.54 -5.62
C ARG A 163 17.62 19.44 -5.57
N LEU A 164 16.95 20.58 -5.67
CA LEU A 164 15.50 20.65 -5.58
C LEU A 164 14.88 20.33 -6.94
N TRP A 165 13.75 19.66 -6.91
CA TRP A 165 12.95 19.41 -8.09
C TRP A 165 12.35 20.72 -8.61
N SER A 166 12.38 20.91 -9.93
CA SER A 166 11.60 21.91 -10.64
C SER A 166 11.14 21.35 -11.99
N PRO A 167 10.16 21.97 -12.69
CA PRO A 167 9.78 21.53 -14.03
C PRO A 167 10.93 21.53 -15.03
N ASP A 168 11.87 22.47 -14.89
CA ASP A 168 13.05 22.59 -15.74
C ASP A 168 14.19 21.64 -15.33
N ASP A 169 14.19 21.19 -14.07
CA ASP A 169 15.14 20.24 -13.49
C ASP A 169 14.39 19.22 -12.62
N PRO A 170 13.74 18.20 -13.22
CA PRO A 170 12.88 17.25 -12.52
C PRO A 170 13.68 16.15 -11.81
N PHE A 171 14.70 16.55 -11.06
CA PHE A 171 15.57 15.62 -10.34
C PHE A 171 14.88 15.03 -9.12
N LEU A 172 15.01 13.71 -8.94
CA LEU A 172 14.50 12.97 -7.77
C LEU A 172 15.64 12.20 -7.10
N TYR A 173 15.65 12.20 -5.78
CA TYR A 173 16.49 11.30 -4.99
C TYR A 173 15.85 9.92 -4.88
N GLY A 174 16.66 8.85 -4.98
CA GLY A 174 16.25 7.52 -4.54
C GLY A 174 16.22 7.48 -3.00
N LEU A 175 15.27 6.75 -2.42
CA LEU A 175 15.20 6.46 -0.99
C LEU A 175 15.15 4.94 -0.78
N LYS A 176 16.02 4.47 0.12
CA LYS A 176 16.09 3.07 0.56
C LYS A 176 15.98 2.98 2.06
#